data_04efca8caf56045f64304099cd1ae384
#
_entry.id   04efca8caf56045f64304099cd1ae384
#
_cell.length_a   1.000
_cell.length_b   1.000
_cell.length_c   1.000
_cell.angle_alpha   90.00
_cell.angle_beta   90.00
_cell.angle_gamma   90.00
#
_symmetry.space_group_name_H-M   'P 1'
#
loop_
_entity.id
_entity.type
_entity.pdbx_description
1 polymer ?
#
loop_
_entity_poly.entity_id
_entity_poly.type
_entity_poly.pdbx_seq_one_letter_code
_entity_poly.pdbx_strand_id
1 'polypeptide(L)'
;MNSSRRRGLDAMNRTVLSLLFAVCSTAHLSSQMGNMNAPTFTKDVAPILQKNCQSCHRPGEAAPFSMLTYEETRPWTGAMKLAVKQKLMPPWFADPQVGHFANDRSLSQKEIDTIVAWVTAGAPKGDPKDMPAPANFVEGWGIPKPDVILQLPKEFPVPESGMVEYQYVIVPTGFTEDKWVQAAEVRPTERSVVHHIIAYVREPGSNYFKDQKPGVFFEAPPAKDENVDTSALPSDFLVGYAPGQPAEVLPAGEAKLVKAGSDIVFEVHYTPNGKAVMDRTKLGLVFAKEPPKKRVQTLSAVNGTFKIPPGDPNYRVDASFEIRKEVILASIHPHMHARGKDFEYRIVFPGGETRTILRVPQYNWHWQLWYNLDEPIVLPPGARIECTAHFDNSPNNPENPDPTKTVIWGQQNWDEMMVGFFNLVYDPRLSPKDLLPEKKEVAKSKASVAGK
;
A
#
# COMPACT_ATOMS: atom_id res chain seq x y z
N MET A 1 -52.42 16.45 76.98
CA MET A 1 -51.02 16.84 76.67
C MET A 1 -50.51 16.06 75.48
N ASN A 2 -49.96 16.73 74.52
CA ASN A 2 -49.33 16.26 73.25
C ASN A 2 -50.18 16.24 71.96
N SER A 3 -50.51 17.45 71.47
CA SER A 3 -50.93 17.56 70.04
C SER A 3 -50.15 18.66 69.26
N SER A 4 -49.03 19.16 69.81
CA SER A 4 -48.27 20.27 69.19
C SER A 4 -46.89 19.90 68.54
N ARG A 5 -46.48 18.61 68.54
CA ARG A 5 -45.22 18.21 67.99
C ARG A 5 -45.25 17.56 66.59
N ARG A 6 -46.44 17.31 66.00
CA ARG A 6 -46.58 16.69 64.67
C ARG A 6 -46.67 17.65 63.48
N ARG A 7 -46.86 18.97 63.72
CA ARG A 7 -47.03 19.96 62.64
C ARG A 7 -45.71 20.61 62.15
N GLY A 8 -44.60 20.41 62.85
CA GLY A 8 -43.32 21.00 62.48
C GLY A 8 -42.49 20.15 61.51
N LEU A 9 -42.68 18.82 61.45
CA LEU A 9 -41.90 17.91 60.56
C LEU A 9 -42.48 17.88 59.16
N ASP A 10 -43.79 18.10 58.95
CA ASP A 10 -44.35 18.05 57.58
C ASP A 10 -44.06 19.31 56.75
N ALA A 11 -43.83 20.46 57.38
CA ALA A 11 -43.47 21.69 56.65
C ALA A 11 -42.00 21.67 56.17
N MET A 12 -41.14 21.05 56.98
CA MET A 12 -39.69 20.98 56.62
C MET A 12 -39.43 19.96 55.52
N ASN A 13 -40.20 18.88 55.45
CA ASN A 13 -40.02 17.86 54.35
C ASN A 13 -40.54 18.35 52.98
N ARG A 14 -41.56 19.27 52.96
CA ARG A 14 -42.06 19.81 51.68
C ARG A 14 -41.10 20.81 51.05
N THR A 15 -40.40 21.62 51.86
CA THR A 15 -39.43 22.61 51.36
C THR A 15 -38.10 21.95 50.84
N VAL A 16 -37.64 20.89 51.49
CA VAL A 16 -36.45 20.14 51.07
C VAL A 16 -36.72 19.34 49.79
N LEU A 17 -37.94 18.79 49.62
CA LEU A 17 -38.29 18.04 48.40
C LEU A 17 -38.44 18.95 47.18
N SER A 18 -38.93 20.20 47.37
CA SER A 18 -39.03 21.18 46.26
C SER A 18 -37.69 21.74 45.83
N LEU A 19 -36.69 21.84 46.71
CA LEU A 19 -35.33 22.28 46.39
C LEU A 19 -34.54 21.19 45.69
N LEU A 20 -34.75 19.90 46.00
CA LEU A 20 -34.11 18.78 45.31
C LEU A 20 -34.63 18.60 43.88
N PHE A 21 -35.90 18.88 43.60
CA PHE A 21 -36.43 18.83 42.22
C PHE A 21 -35.98 20.01 41.37
N ALA A 22 -35.74 21.19 41.93
CA ALA A 22 -35.21 22.34 41.19
C ALA A 22 -33.72 22.18 40.84
N VAL A 23 -32.91 21.54 41.70
CA VAL A 23 -31.46 21.27 41.42
C VAL A 23 -31.28 20.17 40.40
N CYS A 24 -32.10 19.11 40.36
CA CYS A 24 -32.05 18.10 39.31
C CYS A 24 -32.48 18.62 37.93
N SER A 25 -33.41 19.58 37.86
CA SER A 25 -33.86 20.13 36.58
C SER A 25 -32.82 21.05 35.90
N THR A 26 -31.98 21.73 36.69
CA THR A 26 -30.91 22.59 36.16
C THR A 26 -29.67 21.78 35.70
N ALA A 27 -29.42 20.61 36.30
CA ALA A 27 -28.31 19.74 35.88
C ALA A 27 -28.55 19.07 34.52
N HIS A 28 -29.83 18.89 34.10
CA HIS A 28 -30.15 18.32 32.79
C HIS A 28 -30.17 19.35 31.65
N LEU A 29 -30.26 20.63 31.91
CA LEU A 29 -30.19 21.69 30.90
C LEU A 29 -28.74 22.10 30.59
N SER A 30 -27.76 21.81 31.45
CA SER A 30 -26.36 22.17 31.22
C SER A 30 -25.64 21.22 30.30
N SER A 31 -26.21 20.05 30.01
CA SER A 31 -25.59 19.07 29.08
C SER A 31 -25.97 19.27 27.60
N GLN A 32 -26.86 20.20 27.28
CA GLN A 32 -27.30 20.50 25.92
C GLN A 32 -26.76 21.81 25.34
N MET A 33 -25.97 22.57 26.07
CA MET A 33 -25.14 23.60 25.44
C MET A 33 -23.93 22.91 24.75
N GLY A 34 -24.21 22.22 23.69
CA GLY A 34 -23.18 21.80 22.75
C GLY A 34 -22.36 23.04 22.39
N ASN A 35 -21.04 22.93 22.52
CA ASN A 35 -20.09 23.97 22.14
C ASN A 35 -20.45 24.43 20.72
N MET A 36 -21.08 25.63 20.58
CA MET A 36 -21.60 26.15 19.30
C MET A 36 -20.49 26.30 18.23
N ASN A 37 -19.24 26.11 18.61
CA ASN A 37 -18.06 26.10 17.74
C ASN A 37 -17.48 24.69 17.48
N ALA A 38 -18.13 23.62 17.99
CA ALA A 38 -17.62 22.26 17.72
C ALA A 38 -17.84 21.88 16.25
N PRO A 39 -16.85 21.22 15.62
CA PRO A 39 -17.03 20.69 14.27
C PRO A 39 -18.23 19.75 14.19
N THR A 40 -18.92 19.76 13.05
CA THR A 40 -20.04 18.88 12.76
C THR A 40 -19.70 17.92 11.62
N PHE A 41 -20.44 16.80 11.56
CA PHE A 41 -20.23 15.83 10.48
C PHE A 41 -20.49 16.46 9.11
N THR A 42 -21.65 17.07 8.92
CA THR A 42 -22.09 17.57 7.62
C THR A 42 -21.18 18.66 7.06
N LYS A 43 -20.77 19.61 7.90
CA LYS A 43 -20.00 20.79 7.47
C LYS A 43 -18.50 20.54 7.43
N ASP A 44 -17.96 19.87 8.45
CA ASP A 44 -16.53 19.87 8.70
C ASP A 44 -15.87 18.52 8.40
N VAL A 45 -16.55 17.39 8.72
CA VAL A 45 -15.97 16.05 8.64
C VAL A 45 -16.27 15.37 7.32
N ALA A 46 -17.50 15.43 6.81
CA ALA A 46 -17.86 14.78 5.55
C ALA A 46 -16.99 15.20 4.37
N PRO A 47 -16.59 16.48 4.18
CA PRO A 47 -15.65 16.85 3.12
C PRO A 47 -14.27 16.16 3.26
N ILE A 48 -13.78 16.02 4.49
CA ILE A 48 -12.51 15.32 4.76
C ILE A 48 -12.64 13.84 4.41
N LEU A 49 -13.74 13.19 4.82
CA LEU A 49 -13.99 11.78 4.52
C LEU A 49 -14.13 11.51 3.03
N GLN A 50 -14.85 12.37 2.30
CA GLN A 50 -15.01 12.28 0.86
C GLN A 50 -13.66 12.32 0.13
N LYS A 51 -12.81 13.25 0.52
CA LYS A 51 -11.51 13.46 -0.11
C LYS A 51 -10.52 12.31 0.19
N ASN A 52 -10.48 11.82 1.45
CA ASN A 52 -9.34 11.03 1.92
C ASN A 52 -9.71 9.59 2.34
N CYS A 53 -10.99 9.26 2.54
CA CYS A 53 -11.39 8.00 3.18
C CYS A 53 -12.35 7.16 2.33
N GLN A 54 -13.35 7.79 1.70
CA GLN A 54 -14.45 7.10 1.03
C GLN A 54 -14.04 6.34 -0.23
N SER A 55 -12.85 6.59 -0.79
CA SER A 55 -12.32 5.76 -1.88
C SER A 55 -12.17 4.29 -1.49
N CYS A 56 -11.87 4.03 -0.21
CA CYS A 56 -11.74 2.69 0.37
C CYS A 56 -12.90 2.32 1.28
N HIS A 57 -13.40 3.28 2.10
CA HIS A 57 -14.45 3.06 3.07
C HIS A 57 -15.85 3.23 2.44
N ARG A 58 -16.22 2.32 1.53
CA ARG A 58 -17.52 2.21 0.87
C ARG A 58 -17.82 0.77 0.48
N PRO A 59 -19.07 0.40 0.23
CA PRO A 59 -19.44 -0.96 -0.18
C PRO A 59 -18.66 -1.42 -1.41
N GLY A 60 -18.20 -2.68 -1.41
CA GLY A 60 -17.45 -3.30 -2.52
C GLY A 60 -15.96 -2.95 -2.58
N GLU A 61 -15.44 -2.15 -1.64
CA GLU A 61 -14.03 -1.85 -1.52
C GLU A 61 -13.37 -2.60 -0.35
N ALA A 62 -12.07 -2.42 -0.17
CA ALA A 62 -11.27 -3.21 0.76
C ALA A 62 -11.55 -2.93 2.26
N ALA A 63 -12.04 -1.74 2.59
CA ALA A 63 -12.28 -1.38 3.99
C ALA A 63 -13.48 -2.13 4.59
N PRO A 64 -13.42 -2.55 5.87
CA PRO A 64 -14.44 -3.41 6.47
C PRO A 64 -15.76 -2.69 6.80
N PHE A 65 -15.83 -1.36 6.66
CA PHE A 65 -17.02 -0.56 6.93
C PHE A 65 -17.08 0.68 6.03
N SER A 66 -18.30 1.19 5.83
CA SER A 66 -18.57 2.37 5.02
C SER A 66 -18.49 3.65 5.84
N MET A 67 -18.08 4.75 5.20
CA MET A 67 -18.09 6.12 5.73
C MET A 67 -18.87 7.08 4.81
N LEU A 68 -19.83 6.56 4.03
CA LEU A 68 -20.60 7.39 3.10
C LEU A 68 -21.63 8.28 3.82
N THR A 69 -22.16 7.80 4.95
CA THR A 69 -23.19 8.52 5.73
C THR A 69 -22.76 8.74 7.17
N TYR A 70 -23.45 9.64 7.86
CA TYR A 70 -23.23 9.87 9.29
C TYR A 70 -23.52 8.59 10.10
N GLU A 71 -24.60 7.90 9.77
CA GLU A 71 -25.08 6.70 10.46
C GLU A 71 -24.06 5.55 10.34
N GLU A 72 -23.45 5.39 9.18
CA GLU A 72 -22.37 4.41 8.93
C GLU A 72 -21.07 4.79 9.63
N THR A 73 -20.74 6.09 9.67
CA THR A 73 -19.49 6.60 10.25
C THR A 73 -19.52 6.63 11.78
N ARG A 74 -20.66 7.01 12.37
CA ARG A 74 -20.80 7.29 13.81
C ARG A 74 -20.34 6.16 14.73
N PRO A 75 -20.59 4.87 14.45
CA PRO A 75 -20.13 3.76 15.29
C PRO A 75 -18.60 3.65 15.39
N TRP A 76 -17.86 4.16 14.38
CA TRP A 76 -16.41 4.00 14.25
C TRP A 76 -15.59 5.19 14.74
N THR A 77 -16.24 6.23 15.28
CA THR A 77 -15.58 7.48 15.67
C THR A 77 -14.40 7.31 16.61
N GLY A 78 -14.48 6.38 17.57
CA GLY A 78 -13.37 6.08 18.48
C GLY A 78 -12.14 5.54 17.76
N ALA A 79 -12.34 4.56 16.88
CA ALA A 79 -11.28 3.98 16.07
C ALA A 79 -10.71 5.01 15.08
N MET A 80 -11.57 5.82 14.44
CA MET A 80 -11.13 6.90 13.55
C MET A 80 -10.21 7.89 14.24
N LYS A 81 -10.62 8.37 15.44
CA LYS A 81 -9.82 9.32 16.24
C LYS A 81 -8.41 8.74 16.53
N LEU A 82 -8.34 7.46 16.89
CA LEU A 82 -7.08 6.80 17.17
C LEU A 82 -6.23 6.68 15.91
N ALA A 83 -6.81 6.18 14.82
CA ALA A 83 -6.12 5.93 13.56
C ALA A 83 -5.54 7.22 12.93
N VAL A 84 -6.31 8.34 12.93
CA VAL A 84 -5.81 9.60 12.37
C VAL A 84 -4.74 10.24 13.26
N LYS A 85 -4.86 10.13 14.59
CA LYS A 85 -3.84 10.62 15.54
C LYS A 85 -2.51 9.88 15.40
N GLN A 86 -2.58 8.58 15.16
CA GLN A 86 -1.41 7.73 14.98
C GLN A 86 -0.91 7.74 13.52
N LYS A 87 -1.58 8.49 12.62
CA LYS A 87 -1.27 8.54 11.18
C LYS A 87 -1.28 7.17 10.49
N LEU A 88 -2.12 6.25 11.00
CA LEU A 88 -2.34 4.94 10.41
C LEU A 88 -3.32 5.01 9.23
N MET A 89 -4.23 6.02 9.25
CA MET A 89 -5.23 6.27 8.20
C MET A 89 -5.32 7.75 7.86
N PRO A 90 -5.38 8.08 6.56
CA PRO A 90 -5.12 7.17 5.42
C PRO A 90 -3.70 6.63 5.46
N PRO A 91 -3.43 5.44 4.86
CA PRO A 91 -2.08 4.87 4.85
C PRO A 91 -1.16 5.73 4.00
N TRP A 92 -0.19 6.36 4.65
CA TRP A 92 0.87 7.15 4.04
C TRP A 92 2.04 7.27 5.03
N PHE A 93 3.20 6.76 4.67
CA PHE A 93 4.31 6.56 5.62
C PHE A 93 5.59 7.30 5.24
N ALA A 94 5.58 8.10 4.15
CA ALA A 94 6.70 8.96 3.80
C ALA A 94 6.93 10.02 4.88
N ASP A 95 8.21 10.25 5.23
CA ASP A 95 8.62 11.38 6.05
C ASP A 95 8.24 12.69 5.33
N PRO A 96 7.39 13.55 5.91
CA PRO A 96 6.93 14.77 5.26
C PRO A 96 8.04 15.79 5.00
N GLN A 97 9.25 15.58 5.54
CA GLN A 97 10.41 16.43 5.32
C GLN A 97 11.27 15.94 4.15
N VAL A 98 10.96 14.78 3.56
CA VAL A 98 11.78 14.16 2.52
C VAL A 98 10.94 13.80 1.30
N GLY A 99 11.28 14.43 0.17
CA GLY A 99 10.56 14.24 -1.09
C GLY A 99 9.18 14.90 -1.11
N HIS A 100 8.63 15.01 -2.31
CA HIS A 100 7.26 15.47 -2.57
C HIS A 100 6.62 14.54 -3.57
N PHE A 101 5.35 14.17 -3.32
CA PHE A 101 4.69 13.11 -4.07
C PHE A 101 3.31 13.57 -4.56
N ALA A 102 3.06 13.44 -5.85
CA ALA A 102 1.80 13.81 -6.49
C ALA A 102 0.59 13.03 -5.95
N ASN A 103 0.83 11.86 -5.37
CA ASN A 103 -0.20 10.99 -4.79
C ASN A 103 -0.21 11.01 -3.26
N ASP A 104 0.32 12.05 -2.61
CA ASP A 104 0.26 12.20 -1.15
C ASP A 104 -1.20 12.26 -0.69
N ARG A 105 -1.56 11.31 0.17
CA ARG A 105 -2.90 11.18 0.77
C ARG A 105 -2.91 11.46 2.26
N SER A 106 -1.80 11.95 2.83
CA SER A 106 -1.73 12.27 4.24
C SER A 106 -2.75 13.36 4.62
N LEU A 107 -3.26 13.28 5.83
CA LEU A 107 -4.09 14.36 6.37
C LEU A 107 -3.21 15.51 6.84
N SER A 108 -3.63 16.73 6.53
CA SER A 108 -3.07 17.90 7.17
C SER A 108 -3.37 17.90 8.68
N GLN A 109 -2.54 18.56 9.48
CA GLN A 109 -2.78 18.67 10.92
C GLN A 109 -4.15 19.27 11.24
N LYS A 110 -4.63 20.22 10.44
CA LYS A 110 -5.97 20.82 10.57
C LYS A 110 -7.07 19.78 10.36
N GLU A 111 -6.96 18.90 9.37
CA GLU A 111 -7.94 17.83 9.13
C GLU A 111 -7.95 16.82 10.29
N ILE A 112 -6.76 16.43 10.79
CA ILE A 112 -6.63 15.58 11.98
C ILE A 112 -7.31 16.22 13.19
N ASP A 113 -6.98 17.49 13.48
CA ASP A 113 -7.53 18.22 14.62
C ASP A 113 -9.07 18.38 14.51
N THR A 114 -9.59 18.58 13.30
CA THR A 114 -11.03 18.67 13.03
C THR A 114 -11.74 17.36 13.38
N ILE A 115 -11.23 16.22 12.90
CA ILE A 115 -11.80 14.90 13.21
C ILE A 115 -11.72 14.61 14.71
N VAL A 116 -10.58 14.89 15.34
CA VAL A 116 -10.36 14.67 16.78
C VAL A 116 -11.30 15.53 17.62
N ALA A 117 -11.44 16.81 17.27
CA ALA A 117 -12.35 17.75 17.96
C ALA A 117 -13.81 17.32 17.81
N TRP A 118 -14.24 16.94 16.60
CA TRP A 118 -15.56 16.41 16.32
C TRP A 118 -15.91 15.20 17.20
N VAL A 119 -15.02 14.19 17.22
CA VAL A 119 -15.23 13.00 18.06
C VAL A 119 -15.25 13.34 19.53
N THR A 120 -14.38 14.26 19.98
CA THR A 120 -14.32 14.70 21.40
C THR A 120 -15.58 15.45 21.83
N ALA A 121 -16.22 16.18 20.91
CA ALA A 121 -17.49 16.88 21.15
C ALA A 121 -18.73 15.97 21.11
N GLY A 122 -18.55 14.64 21.02
CA GLY A 122 -19.64 13.66 20.95
C GLY A 122 -20.12 13.37 19.55
N ALA A 123 -19.36 13.78 18.54
CA ALA A 123 -19.62 13.57 17.11
C ALA A 123 -20.99 14.09 16.64
N PRO A 124 -21.29 15.40 16.77
CA PRO A 124 -22.56 15.96 16.35
C PRO A 124 -22.77 15.84 14.83
N LYS A 125 -24.03 15.58 14.40
CA LYS A 125 -24.37 15.41 12.97
C LYS A 125 -24.26 16.72 12.19
N GLY A 126 -24.78 17.80 12.72
CA GLY A 126 -24.86 19.10 12.05
C GLY A 126 -26.13 19.29 11.21
N ASP A 127 -26.23 20.43 10.51
CA ASP A 127 -27.39 20.76 9.67
C ASP A 127 -27.24 19.97 8.32
N PRO A 128 -28.31 19.26 7.87
CA PRO A 128 -28.31 18.58 6.60
C PRO A 128 -28.03 19.49 5.38
N LYS A 129 -28.29 20.78 5.48
CA LYS A 129 -28.02 21.76 4.41
C LYS A 129 -26.53 21.96 4.16
N ASP A 130 -25.69 21.71 5.18
CA ASP A 130 -24.24 21.83 5.08
C ASP A 130 -23.58 20.57 4.47
N MET A 131 -24.36 19.51 4.22
CA MET A 131 -23.82 18.25 3.68
C MET A 131 -23.34 18.48 2.24
N PRO A 132 -22.07 18.15 1.93
CA PRO A 132 -21.59 18.24 0.56
C PRO A 132 -22.32 17.24 -0.35
N ALA A 133 -22.36 17.53 -1.65
CA ALA A 133 -22.86 16.57 -2.62
C ALA A 133 -22.08 15.24 -2.51
N PRO A 134 -22.73 14.08 -2.68
CA PRO A 134 -22.04 12.80 -2.66
C PRO A 134 -20.88 12.76 -3.64
N ALA A 135 -19.77 12.12 -3.24
CA ALA A 135 -18.66 11.90 -4.16
C ALA A 135 -19.07 10.90 -5.25
N ASN A 136 -18.66 11.21 -6.48
CA ASN A 136 -18.87 10.29 -7.61
C ASN A 136 -17.74 9.29 -7.66
N PHE A 137 -18.06 8.02 -7.48
CA PHE A 137 -17.12 6.92 -7.65
C PHE A 137 -17.34 6.24 -9.00
N VAL A 138 -16.24 5.95 -9.69
CA VAL A 138 -16.31 5.19 -10.94
C VAL A 138 -16.76 3.77 -10.62
N GLU A 139 -17.89 3.36 -11.20
CA GLU A 139 -18.29 1.96 -11.20
C GLU A 139 -17.54 1.22 -12.32
N GLY A 140 -16.95 0.06 -11.96
CA GLY A 140 -16.18 -0.72 -12.93
C GLY A 140 -14.70 -0.31 -12.99
N TRP A 141 -14.14 -0.19 -14.20
CA TRP A 141 -12.72 0.10 -14.42
C TRP A 141 -12.39 1.56 -14.08
N GLY A 142 -11.31 1.78 -13.31
CA GLY A 142 -10.71 3.09 -13.07
C GLY A 142 -9.87 3.62 -14.24
N ILE A 143 -9.60 2.77 -15.23
CA ILE A 143 -8.98 3.10 -16.52
C ILE A 143 -10.06 3.30 -17.58
N PRO A 144 -9.77 3.91 -18.76
CA PRO A 144 -10.66 3.86 -19.92
C PRO A 144 -11.08 2.41 -20.22
N LYS A 145 -12.16 2.23 -21.01
CA LYS A 145 -12.60 0.88 -21.39
C LYS A 145 -11.42 0.04 -21.89
N PRO A 146 -11.10 -1.08 -21.23
CA PRO A 146 -9.98 -1.93 -21.62
C PRO A 146 -10.14 -2.46 -23.05
N ASP A 147 -9.05 -2.46 -23.82
CA ASP A 147 -8.96 -3.11 -25.12
C ASP A 147 -8.89 -4.65 -24.96
N VAL A 148 -8.24 -5.10 -23.87
CA VAL A 148 -8.13 -6.51 -23.51
C VAL A 148 -8.35 -6.69 -22.01
N ILE A 149 -9.06 -7.75 -21.66
CA ILE A 149 -9.20 -8.20 -20.27
C ILE A 149 -8.63 -9.62 -20.17
N LEU A 150 -7.54 -9.75 -19.41
CA LEU A 150 -7.02 -11.04 -18.97
C LEU A 150 -7.62 -11.38 -17.61
N GLN A 151 -7.77 -12.66 -17.30
CA GLN A 151 -8.46 -13.09 -16.10
C GLN A 151 -7.80 -14.35 -15.55
N LEU A 152 -7.82 -14.53 -14.23
CA LEU A 152 -7.46 -15.81 -13.62
C LEU A 152 -8.24 -16.94 -14.28
N PRO A 153 -7.57 -18.05 -14.65
CA PRO A 153 -8.18 -19.11 -15.46
C PRO A 153 -9.36 -19.80 -14.74
N LYS A 154 -9.32 -19.83 -13.42
CA LYS A 154 -10.39 -20.32 -12.55
C LYS A 154 -10.47 -19.47 -11.28
N GLU A 155 -11.57 -19.58 -10.57
CA GLU A 155 -11.73 -18.99 -9.25
C GLU A 155 -10.75 -19.63 -8.27
N PHE A 156 -10.18 -18.81 -7.37
CA PHE A 156 -9.35 -19.27 -6.26
C PHE A 156 -10.20 -19.29 -4.98
N PRO A 157 -10.29 -20.43 -4.26
CA PRO A 157 -11.02 -20.52 -3.00
C PRO A 157 -10.17 -19.92 -1.87
N VAL A 158 -10.60 -18.79 -1.33
CA VAL A 158 -10.00 -18.19 -0.14
C VAL A 158 -10.72 -18.73 1.09
N PRO A 159 -10.03 -19.42 2.03
CA PRO A 159 -10.64 -19.97 3.23
C PRO A 159 -11.13 -18.86 4.17
N GLU A 160 -11.98 -19.21 5.14
CA GLU A 160 -12.46 -18.26 6.14
C GLU A 160 -11.37 -17.80 7.12
N SER A 161 -10.35 -18.65 7.35
CA SER A 161 -9.28 -18.39 8.33
C SER A 161 -8.00 -19.14 7.96
N GLY A 162 -6.91 -18.81 8.65
CA GLY A 162 -5.60 -19.40 8.42
C GLY A 162 -4.73 -18.52 7.50
N MET A 163 -3.51 -18.96 7.26
CA MET A 163 -2.58 -18.30 6.35
C MET A 163 -2.75 -18.89 4.95
N VAL A 164 -2.81 -18.03 3.95
CA VAL A 164 -2.75 -18.42 2.54
C VAL A 164 -1.39 -17.98 2.01
N GLU A 165 -0.63 -18.95 1.51
CA GLU A 165 0.66 -18.68 0.87
C GLU A 165 0.47 -17.92 -0.44
N TYR A 166 1.49 -17.18 -0.88
CA TYR A 166 1.46 -16.48 -2.16
C TYR A 166 1.14 -17.45 -3.29
N GLN A 167 0.10 -17.13 -4.02
CA GLN A 167 -0.35 -17.90 -5.17
C GLN A 167 0.13 -17.26 -6.45
N TYR A 168 0.70 -18.07 -7.32
CA TYR A 168 1.13 -17.65 -8.64
C TYR A 168 0.30 -18.36 -9.71
N VAL A 169 0.04 -17.66 -10.80
CA VAL A 169 -0.56 -18.27 -11.98
C VAL A 169 -0.10 -17.57 -13.25
N ILE A 170 0.25 -18.35 -14.26
CA ILE A 170 0.70 -17.87 -15.56
C ILE A 170 -0.50 -17.83 -16.49
N VAL A 171 -0.77 -16.67 -17.06
CA VAL A 171 -1.85 -16.44 -18.02
C VAL A 171 -1.26 -15.96 -19.34
N PRO A 172 -1.33 -16.77 -20.42
CA PRO A 172 -0.87 -16.34 -21.73
C PRO A 172 -1.64 -15.11 -22.22
N THR A 173 -0.93 -14.11 -22.76
CA THR A 173 -1.58 -12.91 -23.32
C THR A 173 -2.29 -13.21 -24.64
N GLY A 174 -1.78 -14.18 -25.41
CA GLY A 174 -2.25 -14.46 -26.76
C GLY A 174 -1.83 -13.40 -27.79
N PHE A 175 -0.94 -12.47 -27.42
CA PHE A 175 -0.50 -11.42 -28.34
C PHE A 175 0.42 -11.96 -29.42
N THR A 176 0.07 -11.69 -30.68
CA THR A 176 0.86 -12.05 -31.85
C THR A 176 1.78 -10.92 -32.34
N GLU A 177 1.62 -9.73 -31.76
CA GLU A 177 2.45 -8.54 -32.00
C GLU A 177 2.71 -7.81 -30.69
N ASP A 178 3.75 -6.98 -30.64
CA ASP A 178 4.08 -6.16 -29.48
C ASP A 178 2.95 -5.18 -29.17
N LYS A 179 2.62 -5.04 -27.87
CA LYS A 179 1.59 -4.14 -27.40
C LYS A 179 2.17 -3.08 -26.46
N TRP A 180 1.87 -1.83 -26.75
CA TRP A 180 2.18 -0.71 -25.87
C TRP A 180 1.01 -0.41 -24.96
N VAL A 181 1.19 -0.66 -23.67
CA VAL A 181 0.16 -0.49 -22.64
C VAL A 181 0.28 0.90 -22.03
N GLN A 182 -0.75 1.73 -22.21
CA GLN A 182 -0.82 3.09 -21.66
C GLN A 182 -1.55 3.14 -20.32
N ALA A 183 -2.52 2.24 -20.09
CA ALA A 183 -3.14 2.11 -18.80
C ALA A 183 -3.40 0.64 -18.47
N ALA A 184 -3.31 0.31 -17.18
CA ALA A 184 -3.54 -1.03 -16.67
C ALA A 184 -4.21 -0.99 -15.30
N GLU A 185 -5.10 -1.92 -15.03
CA GLU A 185 -5.74 -2.07 -13.73
C GLU A 185 -5.96 -3.54 -13.41
N VAL A 186 -5.50 -3.94 -12.22
CA VAL A 186 -5.84 -5.24 -11.62
C VAL A 186 -7.09 -5.07 -10.76
N ARG A 187 -8.10 -5.91 -10.98
CA ARG A 187 -9.37 -5.87 -10.26
C ARG A 187 -9.71 -7.23 -9.66
N PRO A 188 -9.48 -7.42 -8.36
CA PRO A 188 -10.04 -8.55 -7.63
C PRO A 188 -11.57 -8.52 -7.68
N THR A 189 -12.21 -9.70 -7.70
CA THR A 189 -13.65 -9.82 -7.50
C THR A 189 -14.03 -9.73 -6.02
N GLU A 190 -13.09 -10.15 -5.14
CA GLU A 190 -13.24 -10.12 -3.68
C GLU A 190 -12.15 -9.28 -3.01
N ARG A 191 -12.29 -7.96 -3.09
CA ARG A 191 -11.29 -7.00 -2.57
C ARG A 191 -11.04 -7.12 -1.08
N SER A 192 -12.03 -7.60 -0.32
CA SER A 192 -11.96 -7.72 1.14
C SER A 192 -10.97 -8.76 1.66
N VAL A 193 -10.52 -9.69 0.80
CA VAL A 193 -9.56 -10.75 1.13
C VAL A 193 -8.28 -10.68 0.32
N VAL A 194 -8.14 -9.68 -0.55
CA VAL A 194 -6.93 -9.50 -1.34
C VAL A 194 -6.05 -8.44 -0.70
N HIS A 195 -4.88 -8.86 -0.22
CA HIS A 195 -3.88 -7.97 0.36
C HIS A 195 -3.15 -7.18 -0.73
N HIS A 196 -2.60 -7.88 -1.72
CA HIS A 196 -2.07 -7.27 -2.95
C HIS A 196 -2.02 -8.28 -4.10
N ILE A 197 -1.92 -7.76 -5.30
CA ILE A 197 -1.68 -8.53 -6.52
C ILE A 197 -0.66 -7.79 -7.35
N ILE A 198 0.29 -8.53 -7.92
CA ILE A 198 1.22 -8.00 -8.92
C ILE A 198 1.02 -8.78 -10.22
N ALA A 199 0.94 -8.07 -11.33
CA ALA A 199 0.94 -8.63 -12.67
C ALA A 199 2.31 -8.36 -13.30
N TYR A 200 3.13 -9.41 -13.43
CA TYR A 200 4.43 -9.34 -14.07
C TYR A 200 4.35 -9.74 -15.53
N VAL A 201 5.14 -9.10 -16.37
CA VAL A 201 5.36 -9.56 -17.74
C VAL A 201 6.44 -10.64 -17.74
N ARG A 202 6.12 -11.80 -18.26
CA ARG A 202 7.07 -12.87 -18.57
C ARG A 202 7.30 -12.91 -20.08
N GLU A 203 8.43 -12.36 -20.51
CA GLU A 203 8.79 -12.37 -21.94
C GLU A 203 9.09 -13.79 -22.46
N PRO A 204 8.94 -14.05 -23.78
CA PRO A 204 9.34 -15.31 -24.39
C PRO A 204 10.81 -15.64 -24.08
N GLY A 205 11.06 -16.89 -23.67
CA GLY A 205 12.40 -17.35 -23.30
C GLY A 205 12.88 -16.96 -21.90
N SER A 206 12.03 -16.31 -21.09
CA SER A 206 12.34 -16.02 -19.68
C SER A 206 12.47 -17.30 -18.86
N ASN A 207 13.44 -17.31 -17.92
CA ASN A 207 13.59 -18.39 -16.95
C ASN A 207 12.63 -18.27 -15.76
N TYR A 208 11.89 -17.15 -15.62
CA TYR A 208 10.96 -16.92 -14.52
C TYR A 208 9.82 -17.93 -14.57
N PHE A 209 9.78 -18.84 -13.60
CA PHE A 209 8.82 -19.94 -13.52
C PHE A 209 8.68 -20.75 -14.82
N LYS A 210 9.81 -21.01 -15.53
CA LYS A 210 9.82 -21.72 -16.83
C LYS A 210 9.24 -23.13 -16.79
N ASP A 211 9.35 -23.79 -15.64
CA ASP A 211 8.90 -25.17 -15.44
C ASP A 211 7.42 -25.26 -14.98
N GLN A 212 6.77 -24.12 -14.74
CA GLN A 212 5.38 -24.05 -14.32
C GLN A 212 4.43 -24.01 -15.52
N LYS A 213 3.31 -24.72 -15.40
CA LYS A 213 2.30 -24.83 -16.47
C LYS A 213 1.37 -23.61 -16.44
N PRO A 214 1.12 -22.95 -17.59
CA PRO A 214 0.10 -21.92 -17.68
C PRO A 214 -1.28 -22.42 -17.23
N GLY A 215 -2.05 -21.54 -16.62
CA GLY A 215 -3.43 -21.83 -16.20
C GLY A 215 -3.58 -22.61 -14.90
N VAL A 216 -2.49 -22.97 -14.23
CA VAL A 216 -2.50 -23.71 -12.97
C VAL A 216 -1.96 -22.81 -11.88
N PHE A 217 -2.65 -22.72 -10.73
CA PHE A 217 -2.12 -22.07 -9.53
C PHE A 217 -1.00 -22.90 -8.91
N PHE A 218 0.04 -22.22 -8.46
CA PHE A 218 1.17 -22.83 -7.77
C PHE A 218 1.73 -21.86 -6.72
N GLU A 219 2.46 -22.39 -5.77
CA GLU A 219 3.21 -21.64 -4.78
C GLU A 219 4.65 -21.47 -5.23
N ALA A 220 5.29 -20.36 -4.86
CA ALA A 220 6.71 -20.21 -5.14
C ALA A 220 7.50 -21.32 -4.44
N PRO A 221 8.55 -21.86 -5.08
CA PRO A 221 9.43 -22.79 -4.42
C PRO A 221 10.03 -22.15 -3.14
N PRO A 222 10.18 -22.91 -2.05
CA PRO A 222 10.81 -22.37 -0.86
C PRO A 222 12.24 -21.92 -1.17
N ALA A 223 12.69 -20.88 -0.46
CA ALA A 223 14.06 -20.41 -0.54
C ALA A 223 15.03 -21.56 -0.24
N LYS A 224 15.94 -21.85 -1.17
CA LYS A 224 16.89 -22.98 -1.05
C LYS A 224 18.28 -22.55 -0.62
N ASP A 225 18.62 -21.29 -0.85
CA ASP A 225 19.99 -20.79 -0.80
C ASP A 225 20.05 -19.35 -0.32
N GLU A 226 21.19 -18.99 0.29
CA GLU A 226 21.52 -17.60 0.66
C GLU A 226 21.88 -16.73 -0.57
N ASN A 227 22.06 -17.35 -1.74
CA ASN A 227 22.45 -16.71 -3.00
C ASN A 227 21.34 -16.87 -4.05
N VAL A 228 20.39 -15.93 -4.04
CA VAL A 228 19.34 -15.91 -5.06
C VAL A 228 19.88 -15.30 -6.34
N ASP A 229 19.74 -16.02 -7.46
CA ASP A 229 19.94 -15.42 -8.77
C ASP A 229 18.83 -14.42 -9.08
N THR A 230 19.07 -13.16 -8.73
CA THR A 230 18.13 -12.07 -9.00
C THR A 230 17.87 -11.84 -10.49
N SER A 231 18.66 -12.48 -11.40
CA SER A 231 18.38 -12.47 -12.83
C SER A 231 17.20 -13.35 -13.25
N ALA A 232 16.74 -14.21 -12.34
CA ALA A 232 15.52 -15.01 -12.51
C ALA A 232 14.26 -14.29 -12.01
N LEU A 233 14.37 -13.04 -11.52
CA LEU A 233 13.20 -12.21 -11.19
C LEU A 233 12.47 -11.80 -12.47
N PRO A 234 11.17 -11.44 -12.37
CA PRO A 234 10.39 -11.01 -13.53
C PRO A 234 11.03 -9.80 -14.22
N SER A 235 10.93 -9.76 -15.53
CA SER A 235 11.54 -8.72 -16.34
C SER A 235 10.84 -7.36 -16.25
N ASP A 236 9.58 -7.34 -15.88
CA ASP A 236 8.80 -6.11 -15.76
C ASP A 236 7.59 -6.28 -14.84
N PHE A 237 7.46 -5.38 -13.89
CA PHE A 237 6.26 -5.20 -13.08
C PHE A 237 5.27 -4.35 -13.90
N LEU A 238 4.27 -4.98 -14.52
CA LEU A 238 3.32 -4.27 -15.38
C LEU A 238 2.44 -3.33 -14.57
N VAL A 239 1.74 -3.88 -13.58
CA VAL A 239 0.83 -3.14 -12.69
C VAL A 239 0.58 -3.94 -11.41
N GLY A 240 0.32 -3.26 -10.31
CA GLY A 240 -0.09 -3.88 -9.05
C GLY A 240 -1.47 -3.40 -8.59
N TYR A 241 -2.04 -4.17 -7.68
CA TYR A 241 -3.19 -3.81 -6.87
C TYR A 241 -2.82 -3.91 -5.39
N ALA A 242 -3.11 -2.88 -4.64
CA ALA A 242 -3.19 -2.92 -3.18
C ALA A 242 -4.39 -2.08 -2.74
N PRO A 243 -4.97 -2.29 -1.55
CA PRO A 243 -6.07 -1.49 -1.04
C PRO A 243 -5.78 0.02 -1.12
N GLY A 244 -6.65 0.77 -1.79
CA GLY A 244 -6.48 2.22 -1.98
C GLY A 244 -5.49 2.65 -3.05
N GLN A 245 -4.80 1.73 -3.72
CA GLN A 245 -3.96 2.08 -4.86
C GLN A 245 -4.84 2.38 -6.08
N PRO A 246 -4.67 3.55 -6.73
CA PRO A 246 -5.39 3.85 -7.97
C PRO A 246 -4.89 2.97 -9.11
N ALA A 247 -5.72 2.84 -10.16
CA ALA A 247 -5.30 2.25 -11.42
C ALA A 247 -4.12 3.01 -12.02
N GLU A 248 -3.23 2.32 -12.74
CA GLU A 248 -2.10 2.96 -13.41
C GLU A 248 -2.54 3.53 -14.75
N VAL A 249 -2.46 4.85 -14.90
CA VAL A 249 -2.67 5.55 -16.16
C VAL A 249 -1.44 6.39 -16.44
N LEU A 250 -0.68 5.99 -17.44
CA LEU A 250 0.55 6.69 -17.82
C LEU A 250 0.22 7.99 -18.59
N PRO A 251 1.06 9.03 -18.50
CA PRO A 251 0.93 10.23 -19.27
C PRO A 251 0.84 9.99 -20.78
N ALA A 252 0.21 10.91 -21.50
CA ALA A 252 0.10 10.81 -22.96
C ALA A 252 1.48 10.71 -23.62
N GLY A 253 1.65 9.70 -24.46
CA GLY A 253 2.91 9.41 -25.14
C GLY A 253 3.90 8.55 -24.34
N GLU A 254 3.50 8.08 -23.16
CA GLU A 254 4.23 7.10 -22.36
C GLU A 254 3.51 5.75 -22.36
N ALA A 255 4.25 4.64 -22.42
CA ALA A 255 3.67 3.31 -22.37
C ALA A 255 4.69 2.25 -21.88
N LYS A 256 4.18 1.16 -21.32
CA LYS A 256 4.92 -0.07 -21.02
C LYS A 256 4.81 -1.04 -22.21
N LEU A 257 5.87 -1.79 -22.48
CA LEU A 257 5.90 -2.74 -23.60
C LEU A 257 5.58 -4.17 -23.12
N VAL A 258 4.58 -4.80 -23.74
CA VAL A 258 4.34 -6.24 -23.63
C VAL A 258 4.61 -6.86 -24.99
N LYS A 259 5.69 -7.64 -25.10
CA LYS A 259 6.11 -8.27 -26.37
C LYS A 259 5.14 -9.35 -26.82
N ALA A 260 5.10 -9.59 -28.12
CA ALA A 260 4.40 -10.74 -28.71
C ALA A 260 4.84 -12.05 -28.05
N GLY A 261 3.88 -12.92 -27.74
CA GLY A 261 4.13 -14.21 -27.10
C GLY A 261 4.46 -14.14 -25.60
N SER A 262 4.37 -12.96 -24.97
CA SER A 262 4.53 -12.84 -23.51
C SER A 262 3.36 -13.45 -22.76
N ASP A 263 3.62 -13.87 -21.53
CA ASP A 263 2.61 -14.22 -20.55
C ASP A 263 2.51 -13.13 -19.47
N ILE A 264 1.39 -13.12 -18.75
CA ILE A 264 1.27 -12.43 -17.46
C ILE A 264 1.39 -13.46 -16.34
N VAL A 265 2.29 -13.19 -15.39
CA VAL A 265 2.34 -13.94 -14.13
C VAL A 265 1.65 -13.11 -13.07
N PHE A 266 0.52 -13.59 -12.59
CA PHE A 266 -0.12 -13.02 -11.41
C PHE A 266 0.53 -13.60 -10.17
N GLU A 267 0.96 -12.72 -9.27
CA GLU A 267 1.30 -13.01 -7.88
C GLU A 267 0.16 -12.48 -7.03
N VAL A 268 -0.47 -13.33 -6.24
CA VAL A 268 -1.64 -12.96 -5.44
C VAL A 268 -1.40 -13.31 -3.98
N HIS A 269 -1.53 -12.32 -3.13
CA HIS A 269 -1.52 -12.51 -1.69
C HIS A 269 -2.92 -12.32 -1.11
N TYR A 270 -3.48 -13.40 -0.56
CA TYR A 270 -4.78 -13.40 0.10
C TYR A 270 -4.64 -13.32 1.62
N THR A 271 -5.55 -12.57 2.26
CA THR A 271 -5.70 -12.51 3.72
C THR A 271 -7.13 -12.86 4.09
N PRO A 272 -7.40 -14.05 4.66
CA PRO A 272 -8.73 -14.45 5.13
C PRO A 272 -9.33 -13.46 6.13
N ASN A 273 -10.65 -13.26 6.06
CA ASN A 273 -11.34 -12.25 6.87
C ASN A 273 -12.55 -12.78 7.67
N GLY A 274 -12.59 -14.10 7.92
CA GLY A 274 -13.68 -14.77 8.64
C GLY A 274 -14.81 -15.28 7.73
N LYS A 275 -14.63 -15.21 6.40
CA LYS A 275 -15.59 -15.74 5.41
C LYS A 275 -14.86 -16.47 4.31
N ALA A 276 -15.33 -17.68 3.98
CA ALA A 276 -14.87 -18.38 2.79
C ALA A 276 -15.49 -17.72 1.54
N VAL A 277 -14.65 -17.32 0.60
CA VAL A 277 -15.07 -16.63 -0.64
C VAL A 277 -14.28 -17.14 -1.84
N MET A 278 -14.74 -16.77 -3.05
CA MET A 278 -14.08 -17.13 -4.31
C MET A 278 -13.62 -15.86 -4.99
N ASP A 279 -12.32 -15.76 -5.36
CA ASP A 279 -11.79 -14.65 -6.14
C ASP A 279 -11.45 -15.08 -7.56
N ARG A 280 -11.79 -14.24 -8.52
CA ARG A 280 -11.40 -14.37 -9.93
C ARG A 280 -10.94 -13.04 -10.49
N THR A 281 -9.77 -12.63 -10.05
CA THR A 281 -9.12 -11.36 -10.44
C THR A 281 -9.04 -11.19 -11.95
N LYS A 282 -9.22 -9.95 -12.38
CA LYS A 282 -9.11 -9.51 -13.79
C LYS A 282 -8.01 -8.47 -13.92
N LEU A 283 -7.37 -8.44 -15.08
CA LEU A 283 -6.43 -7.40 -15.51
C LEU A 283 -6.97 -6.76 -16.78
N GLY A 284 -7.29 -5.47 -16.72
CA GLY A 284 -7.66 -4.67 -17.88
C GLY A 284 -6.44 -3.93 -18.42
N LEU A 285 -6.27 -3.96 -19.74
CA LEU A 285 -5.20 -3.27 -20.45
C LEU A 285 -5.80 -2.31 -21.48
N VAL A 286 -5.29 -1.07 -21.50
CA VAL A 286 -5.58 -0.07 -22.52
C VAL A 286 -4.31 0.18 -23.32
N PHE A 287 -4.39 0.01 -24.63
CA PHE A 287 -3.23 0.20 -25.50
C PHE A 287 -3.06 1.67 -25.93
N ALA A 288 -1.82 2.08 -26.10
CA ALA A 288 -1.50 3.35 -26.71
C ALA A 288 -2.03 3.39 -28.15
N LYS A 289 -2.71 4.49 -28.50
CA LYS A 289 -3.27 4.67 -29.86
C LYS A 289 -2.21 5.03 -30.89
N GLU A 290 -1.14 5.66 -30.44
CA GLU A 290 0.00 6.09 -31.23
C GLU A 290 1.28 5.46 -30.66
N PRO A 291 2.33 5.26 -31.48
CA PRO A 291 3.62 4.84 -30.96
C PRO A 291 4.08 5.76 -29.82
N PRO A 292 4.49 5.21 -28.67
CA PRO A 292 4.85 6.04 -27.54
C PRO A 292 6.14 6.81 -27.82
N LYS A 293 6.20 8.05 -27.30
CA LYS A 293 7.40 8.89 -27.34
C LYS A 293 8.44 8.45 -26.31
N LYS A 294 7.96 7.83 -25.23
CA LYS A 294 8.78 7.31 -24.14
C LYS A 294 8.27 5.96 -23.66
N ARG A 295 9.19 5.10 -23.31
CA ARG A 295 8.91 3.82 -22.65
C ARG A 295 9.00 3.99 -21.15
N VAL A 296 8.03 3.43 -20.44
CA VAL A 296 8.08 3.26 -18.98
C VAL A 296 8.43 1.81 -18.67
N GLN A 297 9.33 1.60 -17.72
CA GLN A 297 9.67 0.27 -17.23
C GLN A 297 9.90 0.31 -15.73
N THR A 298 9.38 -0.68 -15.03
CA THR A 298 9.66 -0.89 -13.61
C THR A 298 10.90 -1.75 -13.47
N LEU A 299 11.93 -1.19 -12.84
CA LEU A 299 13.16 -1.88 -12.45
C LEU A 299 13.32 -1.83 -10.93
N SER A 300 14.39 -2.42 -10.40
CA SER A 300 14.60 -2.46 -8.96
C SER A 300 16.07 -2.49 -8.56
N ALA A 301 16.37 -1.89 -7.42
CA ALA A 301 17.56 -2.15 -6.62
C ALA A 301 17.23 -3.29 -5.65
N VAL A 302 17.94 -4.41 -5.77
CA VAL A 302 17.64 -5.65 -5.03
C VAL A 302 18.90 -6.15 -4.34
N ASN A 303 18.73 -6.64 -3.11
CA ASN A 303 19.73 -7.47 -2.45
C ASN A 303 19.09 -8.79 -2.01
N GLY A 304 19.49 -9.89 -2.63
CA GLY A 304 19.00 -11.24 -2.32
C GLY A 304 20.02 -12.08 -1.53
N THR A 305 21.05 -11.46 -0.94
CA THR A 305 22.15 -12.19 -0.31
C THR A 305 22.32 -11.93 1.18
N PHE A 306 21.31 -11.34 1.82
CA PHE A 306 21.31 -11.02 3.24
C PHE A 306 20.95 -12.26 4.11
N LYS A 307 21.33 -12.17 5.38
CA LYS A 307 21.04 -13.19 6.39
C LYS A 307 20.75 -12.51 7.72
N ILE A 308 19.48 -12.35 8.06
CA ILE A 308 19.03 -11.68 9.28
C ILE A 308 19.16 -12.65 10.45
N PRO A 309 19.98 -12.35 11.48
CA PRO A 309 20.13 -13.21 12.65
C PRO A 309 18.84 -13.30 13.49
N PRO A 310 18.66 -14.39 14.27
CA PRO A 310 17.63 -14.46 15.28
C PRO A 310 17.72 -13.29 16.27
N GLY A 311 16.57 -12.69 16.59
CA GLY A 311 16.46 -11.66 17.62
C GLY A 311 17.05 -10.30 17.28
N ASP A 312 17.62 -10.08 16.09
CA ASP A 312 18.20 -8.79 15.70
C ASP A 312 17.09 -7.75 15.49
N PRO A 313 17.04 -6.64 16.27
CA PRO A 313 15.98 -5.66 16.19
C PRO A 313 16.22 -4.59 15.11
N ASN A 314 17.36 -4.60 14.40
CA ASN A 314 17.72 -3.52 13.48
C ASN A 314 18.76 -3.93 12.41
N TYR A 315 18.55 -5.07 11.79
CA TYR A 315 19.46 -5.59 10.76
C TYR A 315 19.39 -4.74 9.48
N ARG A 316 20.52 -4.18 9.06
CA ARG A 316 20.62 -3.32 7.87
C ARG A 316 20.92 -4.13 6.61
N VAL A 317 20.22 -3.79 5.53
CA VAL A 317 20.48 -4.31 4.18
C VAL A 317 20.50 -3.14 3.20
N ASP A 318 21.53 -3.10 2.35
CA ASP A 318 21.68 -2.09 1.31
C ASP A 318 21.59 -2.73 -0.08
N ALA A 319 21.02 -1.99 -1.03
CA ALA A 319 21.00 -2.32 -2.45
C ALA A 319 21.29 -1.09 -3.31
N SER A 320 21.75 -1.29 -4.52
CA SER A 320 22.00 -0.19 -5.45
C SER A 320 21.74 -0.59 -6.90
N PHE A 321 21.33 0.39 -7.71
CA PHE A 321 21.16 0.26 -9.15
C PHE A 321 21.87 1.41 -9.86
N GLU A 322 22.80 1.07 -10.76
CA GLU A 322 23.57 2.05 -11.53
C GLU A 322 22.83 2.40 -12.83
N ILE A 323 22.70 3.68 -13.10
CA ILE A 323 22.09 4.26 -14.29
C ILE A 323 23.13 4.30 -15.43
N ARG A 324 22.86 3.61 -16.53
CA ARG A 324 23.79 3.51 -17.67
C ARG A 324 23.47 4.43 -18.84
N LYS A 325 22.23 4.84 -18.97
CA LYS A 325 21.72 5.77 -19.97
C LYS A 325 20.94 6.86 -19.26
N GLU A 326 20.85 8.05 -19.86
CA GLU A 326 19.97 9.07 -19.31
C GLU A 326 18.53 8.59 -19.29
N VAL A 327 17.91 8.68 -18.12
CA VAL A 327 16.52 8.27 -17.86
C VAL A 327 15.84 9.26 -16.92
N ILE A 328 14.54 9.19 -16.82
CA ILE A 328 13.75 9.95 -15.86
C ILE A 328 13.20 8.98 -14.82
N LEU A 329 13.45 9.25 -13.55
CA LEU A 329 12.83 8.55 -12.43
C LEU A 329 11.47 9.19 -12.14
N ALA A 330 10.38 8.42 -12.29
CA ALA A 330 9.02 8.92 -12.14
C ALA A 330 8.36 8.53 -10.82
N SER A 331 8.60 7.31 -10.33
CA SER A 331 8.02 6.82 -9.08
C SER A 331 8.88 5.74 -8.44
N ILE A 332 8.67 5.50 -7.16
CA ILE A 332 9.41 4.53 -6.33
C ILE A 332 8.46 3.76 -5.42
N HIS A 333 8.84 2.52 -5.09
CA HIS A 333 8.02 1.63 -4.27
C HIS A 333 8.91 0.71 -3.41
N PRO A 334 9.02 0.95 -2.10
CA PRO A 334 9.74 0.09 -1.18
C PRO A 334 8.96 -1.19 -0.94
N HIS A 335 9.64 -2.34 -0.98
CA HIS A 335 9.04 -3.63 -0.71
C HIS A 335 9.90 -4.46 0.26
N MET A 336 9.27 -4.85 1.35
CA MET A 336 9.73 -5.78 2.37
C MET A 336 8.54 -6.59 2.87
N HIS A 337 8.81 -7.66 3.62
CA HIS A 337 7.78 -8.46 4.28
C HIS A 337 7.55 -8.04 5.75
N ALA A 338 7.12 -8.98 6.58
CA ALA A 338 6.64 -8.74 7.95
C ALA A 338 7.68 -8.18 8.93
N ARG A 339 8.98 -8.34 8.64
CA ARG A 339 10.07 -7.80 9.48
C ARG A 339 10.57 -6.45 9.03
N GLY A 340 10.05 -5.90 7.92
CA GLY A 340 10.42 -4.57 7.43
C GLY A 340 10.16 -3.49 8.48
N LYS A 341 11.17 -2.68 8.80
CA LYS A 341 11.13 -1.65 9.83
C LYS A 341 11.13 -0.24 9.26
N ASP A 342 12.08 0.06 8.37
CA ASP A 342 12.18 1.33 7.67
C ASP A 342 12.84 1.15 6.31
N PHE A 343 12.66 2.15 5.42
CA PHE A 343 13.23 2.13 4.08
C PHE A 343 13.60 3.54 3.62
N GLU A 344 14.77 3.69 3.00
CA GLU A 344 15.23 4.95 2.41
C GLU A 344 15.68 4.77 0.97
N TYR A 345 15.32 5.73 0.10
CA TYR A 345 15.88 5.87 -1.25
C TYR A 345 16.75 7.11 -1.32
N ARG A 346 17.93 6.96 -1.89
CA ARG A 346 18.89 8.02 -2.15
C ARG A 346 19.40 7.94 -3.58
N ILE A 347 19.55 9.09 -4.22
CA ILE A 347 20.27 9.24 -5.48
C ILE A 347 21.67 9.71 -5.18
N VAL A 348 22.66 9.06 -5.81
CA VAL A 348 24.06 9.51 -5.82
C VAL A 348 24.39 9.89 -7.26
N PHE A 349 24.66 11.17 -7.50
CA PHE A 349 25.02 11.69 -8.81
C PHE A 349 26.52 11.45 -9.12
N PRO A 350 26.94 11.45 -10.42
CA PRO A 350 28.33 11.18 -10.80
C PRO A 350 29.35 12.11 -10.15
N GLY A 351 28.95 13.33 -9.80
CA GLY A 351 29.79 14.32 -9.10
C GLY A 351 29.94 14.08 -7.59
N GLY A 352 29.31 13.05 -7.04
CA GLY A 352 29.33 12.73 -5.61
C GLY A 352 28.22 13.43 -4.81
N GLU A 353 27.42 14.30 -5.43
CA GLU A 353 26.22 14.86 -4.80
C GLU A 353 25.24 13.74 -4.46
N THR A 354 24.60 13.84 -3.28
CA THR A 354 23.61 12.88 -2.82
C THR A 354 22.31 13.58 -2.49
N ARG A 355 21.17 12.94 -2.84
CA ARG A 355 19.82 13.42 -2.54
C ARG A 355 18.96 12.29 -2.03
N THR A 356 18.51 12.35 -0.77
CA THR A 356 17.45 11.45 -0.27
C THR A 356 16.13 11.90 -0.89
N ILE A 357 15.43 10.97 -1.52
CA ILE A 357 14.19 11.23 -2.26
C ILE A 357 12.96 10.60 -1.60
N LEU A 358 13.15 9.60 -0.73
CA LEU A 358 12.11 9.02 0.12
C LEU A 358 12.74 8.50 1.40
N ARG A 359 12.07 8.74 2.51
CA ARG A 359 12.29 8.04 3.77
C ARG A 359 10.94 7.55 4.30
N VAL A 360 10.88 6.26 4.64
CA VAL A 360 9.74 5.61 5.29
C VAL A 360 10.22 5.14 6.66
N PRO A 361 10.11 5.97 7.71
CA PRO A 361 10.70 5.69 9.03
C PRO A 361 9.97 4.59 9.81
N GLN A 362 8.74 4.28 9.42
CA GLN A 362 7.92 3.21 9.98
C GLN A 362 7.25 2.48 8.82
N TYR A 363 7.96 1.48 8.28
CA TYR A 363 7.41 0.65 7.22
C TYR A 363 6.28 -0.21 7.76
N ASN A 364 5.21 -0.32 6.99
CA ASN A 364 4.08 -1.16 7.32
C ASN A 364 3.80 -2.11 6.15
N TRP A 365 4.12 -3.37 6.31
CA TRP A 365 4.04 -4.40 5.28
C TRP A 365 2.61 -4.66 4.77
N HIS A 366 1.59 -4.27 5.55
CA HIS A 366 0.20 -4.33 5.10
C HIS A 366 -0.12 -3.35 3.96
N TRP A 367 0.77 -2.38 3.68
CA TRP A 367 0.54 -1.33 2.69
C TRP A 367 1.70 -1.26 1.70
N GLN A 368 1.46 -1.76 0.49
CA GLN A 368 2.42 -1.76 -0.61
C GLN A 368 2.23 -0.48 -1.44
N LEU A 369 2.83 0.63 -0.98
CA LEU A 369 2.56 1.96 -1.53
C LEU A 369 3.57 2.37 -2.60
N TRP A 370 3.05 2.86 -3.74
CA TRP A 370 3.83 3.64 -4.69
C TRP A 370 3.89 5.09 -4.27
N TYR A 371 5.04 5.72 -4.48
CA TYR A 371 5.32 7.14 -4.24
C TYR A 371 5.66 7.77 -5.59
N ASN A 372 4.68 8.46 -6.19
CA ASN A 372 4.85 9.14 -7.48
C ASN A 372 5.51 10.49 -7.23
N LEU A 373 6.69 10.71 -7.78
CA LEU A 373 7.39 11.98 -7.61
C LEU A 373 6.56 13.13 -8.20
N ASP A 374 6.40 14.20 -7.46
CA ASP A 374 5.70 15.40 -7.93
C ASP A 374 6.48 16.05 -9.11
N GLU A 375 7.80 16.05 -8.99
CA GLU A 375 8.73 16.42 -10.05
C GLU A 375 9.62 15.20 -10.40
N PRO A 376 9.41 14.56 -11.57
CA PRO A 376 10.28 13.49 -12.05
C PRO A 376 11.74 13.94 -12.16
N ILE A 377 12.67 13.06 -11.80
CA ILE A 377 14.10 13.41 -11.69
C ILE A 377 14.87 12.85 -12.88
N VAL A 378 15.58 13.70 -13.63
CA VAL A 378 16.50 13.27 -14.67
C VAL A 378 17.76 12.67 -14.03
N LEU A 379 18.07 11.42 -14.36
CA LEU A 379 19.24 10.69 -13.91
C LEU A 379 20.22 10.52 -15.06
N PRO A 380 21.40 11.16 -15.00
CA PRO A 380 22.45 10.97 -16.00
C PRO A 380 23.15 9.60 -15.87
N PRO A 381 23.85 9.13 -16.92
CA PRO A 381 24.70 7.96 -16.82
C PRO A 381 25.73 8.09 -15.67
N GLY A 382 25.92 7.01 -14.90
CA GLY A 382 26.78 6.97 -13.72
C GLY A 382 26.09 7.40 -12.42
N ALA A 383 24.86 7.93 -12.47
CA ALA A 383 24.06 8.08 -11.26
C ALA A 383 23.70 6.71 -10.68
N ARG A 384 23.47 6.65 -9.36
CA ARG A 384 23.02 5.43 -8.68
C ARG A 384 21.77 5.72 -7.86
N ILE A 385 20.80 4.80 -7.94
CA ILE A 385 19.71 4.71 -6.98
C ILE A 385 20.19 3.76 -5.88
N GLU A 386 20.32 4.28 -4.66
CA GLU A 386 20.72 3.51 -3.49
C GLU A 386 19.53 3.36 -2.56
N CYS A 387 19.32 2.13 -2.06
CA CYS A 387 18.27 1.79 -1.12
C CYS A 387 18.90 1.25 0.17
N THR A 388 18.41 1.71 1.30
CA THR A 388 18.76 1.19 2.63
C THR A 388 17.47 0.73 3.32
N ALA A 389 17.46 -0.49 3.83
CA ALA A 389 16.35 -1.04 4.61
C ALA A 389 16.86 -1.54 5.96
N HIS A 390 16.01 -1.47 6.98
CA HIS A 390 16.24 -2.16 8.25
C HIS A 390 15.12 -3.16 8.51
N PHE A 391 15.49 -4.27 9.16
CA PHE A 391 14.58 -5.35 9.53
C PHE A 391 14.62 -5.56 11.04
N ASP A 392 13.44 -5.83 11.61
CA ASP A 392 13.28 -6.19 13.03
C ASP A 392 12.86 -7.66 13.15
N ASN A 393 13.85 -8.54 13.40
CA ASN A 393 13.64 -9.96 13.67
C ASN A 393 13.57 -10.25 15.18
N SER A 394 13.29 -9.25 16.00
CA SER A 394 13.17 -9.41 17.44
C SER A 394 11.77 -9.90 17.87
N PRO A 395 11.62 -10.42 19.10
CA PRO A 395 10.32 -10.77 19.67
C PRO A 395 9.42 -9.54 19.96
N ASN A 396 9.95 -8.32 19.85
CA ASN A 396 9.18 -7.09 20.05
C ASN A 396 8.42 -6.66 18.79
N ASN A 397 8.76 -7.22 17.62
CA ASN A 397 7.99 -7.01 16.41
C ASN A 397 6.75 -7.92 16.41
N PRO A 398 5.52 -7.38 16.54
CA PRO A 398 4.30 -8.19 16.62
C PRO A 398 3.97 -8.92 15.31
N GLU A 399 4.54 -8.47 14.18
CA GLU A 399 4.32 -9.06 12.86
C GLU A 399 5.32 -10.19 12.56
N ASN A 400 6.36 -10.35 13.38
CA ASN A 400 7.41 -11.35 13.18
C ASN A 400 6.89 -12.77 13.42
N PRO A 401 6.84 -13.66 12.41
CA PRO A 401 6.30 -15.00 12.56
C PRO A 401 7.12 -15.88 13.51
N ASP A 402 8.44 -15.71 13.54
CA ASP A 402 9.36 -16.52 14.39
C ASP A 402 10.69 -15.78 14.60
N PRO A 403 10.88 -15.13 15.77
CA PRO A 403 12.12 -14.40 16.08
C PRO A 403 13.31 -15.31 16.39
N THR A 404 13.12 -16.61 16.49
CA THR A 404 14.20 -17.58 16.80
C THR A 404 14.92 -18.08 15.56
N LYS A 405 14.40 -17.78 14.38
CA LYS A 405 14.96 -18.23 13.10
C LYS A 405 15.88 -17.21 12.47
N THR A 406 16.89 -17.70 11.80
CA THR A 406 17.62 -16.92 10.80
C THR A 406 16.75 -16.78 9.55
N VAL A 407 16.65 -15.56 9.03
CA VAL A 407 15.82 -15.24 7.86
C VAL A 407 16.69 -14.88 6.67
N ILE A 408 16.38 -15.45 5.52
CA ILE A 408 17.06 -15.22 4.25
C ILE A 408 16.04 -14.69 3.21
N TRP A 409 16.52 -14.37 2.03
CA TRP A 409 15.66 -14.04 0.89
C TRP A 409 14.68 -15.16 0.56
N GLY A 410 13.42 -14.82 0.34
CA GLY A 410 12.38 -15.75 -0.12
C GLY A 410 11.08 -15.06 -0.49
N GLN A 411 10.20 -15.81 -1.13
CA GLN A 411 8.95 -15.31 -1.71
C GLN A 411 7.78 -15.26 -0.73
N GLN A 412 7.90 -15.90 0.44
CA GLN A 412 6.79 -16.03 1.39
C GLN A 412 6.89 -15.02 2.54
N ASN A 413 5.79 -14.76 3.24
CA ASN A 413 5.74 -13.78 4.33
C ASN A 413 6.69 -14.08 5.50
N TRP A 414 7.03 -15.35 5.73
CA TRP A 414 8.00 -15.73 6.76
C TRP A 414 9.45 -15.63 6.32
N ASP A 415 9.71 -15.49 5.03
CA ASP A 415 10.98 -15.08 4.48
C ASP A 415 11.06 -13.55 4.45
N GLU A 416 12.11 -12.97 3.86
CA GLU A 416 12.18 -11.54 3.65
C GLU A 416 12.66 -11.18 2.24
N MET A 417 12.25 -9.99 1.80
CA MET A 417 12.76 -9.35 0.60
C MET A 417 13.28 -7.95 0.91
N MET A 418 14.35 -7.55 0.21
CA MET A 418 14.80 -6.17 0.13
C MET A 418 14.77 -5.72 -1.32
N VAL A 419 13.69 -5.05 -1.69
CA VAL A 419 13.47 -4.59 -3.06
C VAL A 419 13.07 -3.13 -3.08
N GLY A 420 13.88 -2.31 -3.73
CA GLY A 420 13.51 -0.94 -4.06
C GLY A 420 13.05 -0.86 -5.51
N PHE A 421 11.75 -0.96 -5.79
CA PHE A 421 11.21 -0.78 -7.14
C PHE A 421 11.19 0.69 -7.54
N PHE A 422 11.33 0.96 -8.83
CA PHE A 422 11.20 2.30 -9.39
C PHE A 422 10.79 2.26 -10.88
N ASN A 423 10.01 3.25 -11.29
CA ASN A 423 9.63 3.45 -12.69
C ASN A 423 10.63 4.39 -13.37
N LEU A 424 11.30 3.90 -14.42
CA LEU A 424 12.14 4.69 -15.30
C LEU A 424 11.41 4.98 -16.60
N VAL A 425 11.51 6.23 -17.05
CA VAL A 425 10.96 6.73 -18.32
C VAL A 425 12.11 7.10 -19.23
N TYR A 426 12.15 6.51 -20.42
CA TYR A 426 13.30 6.62 -21.33
C TYR A 426 12.91 6.48 -22.82
N ASP A 427 13.86 6.68 -23.73
CA ASP A 427 13.69 6.55 -25.16
C ASP A 427 13.24 5.12 -25.53
N PRO A 428 12.09 4.95 -26.22
CA PRO A 428 11.56 3.61 -26.54
C PRO A 428 12.46 2.80 -27.49
N ARG A 429 13.46 3.41 -28.11
CA ARG A 429 14.45 2.71 -28.94
C ARG A 429 15.52 1.97 -28.12
N LEU A 430 15.69 2.32 -26.87
CA LEU A 430 16.58 1.59 -25.95
C LEU A 430 15.94 0.28 -25.50
N SER A 431 16.75 -0.77 -25.43
CA SER A 431 16.32 -2.02 -24.84
C SER A 431 16.50 -2.02 -23.31
N PRO A 432 15.76 -2.83 -22.56
CA PRO A 432 16.02 -2.98 -21.12
C PRO A 432 17.46 -3.35 -20.78
N LYS A 433 18.12 -4.11 -21.67
CA LYS A 433 19.52 -4.50 -21.49
C LYS A 433 20.48 -3.30 -21.50
N ASP A 434 20.14 -2.22 -22.22
CA ASP A 434 20.94 -0.99 -22.23
C ASP A 434 20.92 -0.25 -20.89
N LEU A 435 19.91 -0.53 -20.08
CA LEU A 435 19.71 0.09 -18.74
C LEU A 435 20.30 -0.77 -17.62
N LEU A 436 20.38 -2.09 -17.81
CA LEU A 436 20.84 -3.00 -16.77
C LEU A 436 22.36 -2.89 -16.56
N PRO A 437 22.85 -2.96 -15.31
CA PRO A 437 24.27 -3.05 -15.01
C PRO A 437 24.90 -4.27 -15.73
N GLU A 438 26.14 -4.13 -16.19
CA GLU A 438 26.88 -5.29 -16.69
C GLU A 438 27.06 -6.31 -15.57
N LYS A 439 26.77 -7.58 -15.85
CA LYS A 439 27.13 -8.65 -14.93
C LYS A 439 28.65 -8.59 -14.72
N LYS A 440 29.11 -8.11 -13.57
CA LYS A 440 30.51 -8.31 -13.19
C LYS A 440 30.69 -9.82 -13.08
N GLU A 441 31.54 -10.41 -13.94
CA GLU A 441 32.01 -11.78 -13.72
C GLU A 441 32.59 -11.82 -12.31
N VAL A 442 31.93 -12.58 -11.41
CA VAL A 442 32.53 -12.90 -10.11
C VAL A 442 33.79 -13.68 -10.42
N ALA A 443 34.93 -13.02 -10.38
CA ALA A 443 36.23 -13.66 -10.52
C ALA A 443 36.26 -14.75 -9.46
N LYS A 444 36.15 -16.00 -9.90
CA LYS A 444 36.43 -17.18 -9.07
C LYS A 444 37.86 -17.04 -8.59
N SER A 445 38.07 -16.49 -7.40
CA SER A 445 39.36 -16.55 -6.74
C SER A 445 39.65 -18.05 -6.53
N LYS A 446 40.46 -18.61 -7.40
CA LYS A 446 41.12 -19.87 -7.14
C LYS A 446 42.00 -19.62 -5.91
N ALA A 447 41.50 -19.97 -4.73
CA ALA A 447 42.37 -20.15 -3.57
C ALA A 447 43.35 -21.29 -3.97
N SER A 448 44.56 -20.92 -4.37
CA SER A 448 45.66 -21.85 -4.44
C SER A 448 45.97 -22.31 -3.01
N VAL A 449 45.52 -23.50 -2.69
CA VAL A 449 46.08 -24.26 -1.56
C VAL A 449 47.48 -24.64 -2.02
N ALA A 450 48.48 -23.83 -1.73
CA ALA A 450 49.87 -24.22 -1.71
C ALA A 450 50.14 -24.88 -0.36
N GLY A 451 50.31 -26.18 -0.37
CA GLY A 451 50.75 -26.94 0.78
C GLY A 451 52.21 -26.58 1.18
N LYS A 452 52.40 -26.54 2.45
CA LYS A 452 53.59 -27.11 3.13
C LYS A 452 53.23 -27.36 4.57
#